data_e456185d13cb8ac19839bd5a981eba33
#
_entry.id   e456185d13cb8ac19839bd5a981eba33
#
_cell.length_a   1.000
_cell.length_b   1.000
_cell.length_c   1.000
_cell.angle_alpha   90.00
_cell.angle_beta   90.00
_cell.angle_gamma   90.00
#
_symmetry.space_group_name_H-M   'P 1'
#
loop_
_entity.id
_entity.type
_entity.pdbx_description
1 polymer ?
#
loop_
_entity_poly.entity_id
_entity_poly.type
_entity_poly.pdbx_seq_one_letter_code
_entity_poly.pdbx_strand_id
1 'polypeptide(L)'
;MKPTPNTLITQYSHYNDIREEVRTSLAKDWPFTKDPTMRLTVACLSLLHGFLGVVATLENLPQQNLSLEMFMKMLWSNKEPSVVVDNPDVVLNTLEMIRKEGYPAEAHVIPTEDGYLLTLHRIPGDKDSPTVFLQHGLLGSSVDWVIPGKDKGLAYILADQGYDVWLGNFRGNTYSRAHINLPTSDSRFWNFSYHEMGIYDIPAAISYITNMRFQPLHAYIGHSMGTTAFYVMATECPQITEMVEVMISLAPVAFIQHIKSPVRILAPFSKDYEIIAHFLGEDQFLPQNEFLRLLSKFACDIDIFEEKICANVLFLICGFDKEQFNYTLLPTILNHTPAGTSTKTFVHLSQGILSGKFRPYDYGGQKNQEIYNATQPPDYDFTNVTVPIALFYSDNDWFVDNSDVKRLYGMLDNVVDVYRVPYPKFNHLDFIWGKDAPQLVYKRLLQVISKSYFDGYEKIRTSL
;
A
#
# COMPACT_ATOMS: atom_id res chain seq x y z
N MET A 1 0.82 4.48 -36.08
CA MET A 1 1.45 5.80 -36.28
C MET A 1 1.62 6.41 -34.90
N LYS A 2 2.82 6.79 -34.50
CA LYS A 2 3.06 7.46 -33.20
C LYS A 2 2.57 8.88 -33.28
N PRO A 3 1.85 9.42 -32.27
CA PRO A 3 1.48 10.84 -32.26
C PRO A 3 2.73 11.72 -32.20
N THR A 4 2.71 12.80 -32.93
CA THR A 4 3.81 13.77 -32.95
C THR A 4 3.81 14.63 -31.68
N PRO A 5 4.96 15.18 -31.24
CA PRO A 5 5.03 16.02 -30.03
C PRO A 5 4.06 17.21 -30.01
N ASN A 6 3.66 17.72 -31.15
CA ASN A 6 2.70 18.83 -31.27
C ASN A 6 1.27 18.46 -30.86
N THR A 7 0.88 17.19 -30.96
CA THR A 7 -0.47 16.74 -30.57
C THR A 7 -0.65 16.74 -29.04
N LEU A 8 0.41 16.46 -28.30
CA LEU A 8 0.40 16.47 -26.83
C LEU A 8 0.36 17.90 -26.26
N ILE A 9 1.04 18.85 -26.91
CA ILE A 9 1.06 20.26 -26.48
C ILE A 9 -0.32 20.90 -26.70
N THR A 10 -1.00 20.57 -27.81
CA THR A 10 -2.35 21.09 -28.11
C THR A 10 -3.40 20.50 -27.13
N GLN A 11 -3.25 19.26 -26.70
CA GLN A 11 -4.13 18.64 -25.69
C GLN A 11 -3.94 19.24 -24.30
N TYR A 12 -2.69 19.58 -23.92
CA TYR A 12 -2.38 20.24 -22.64
C TYR A 12 -2.90 21.69 -22.59
N SER A 13 -2.86 22.40 -23.72
CA SER A 13 -3.44 23.75 -23.85
C SER A 13 -4.95 23.69 -23.70
N HIS A 14 -5.59 22.78 -24.38
CA HIS A 14 -7.06 22.62 -24.32
C HIS A 14 -7.57 22.22 -22.92
N TYR A 15 -6.78 21.41 -22.18
CA TYR A 15 -7.09 21.04 -20.80
C TYR A 15 -7.00 22.24 -19.85
N ASN A 16 -5.99 23.12 -20.03
CA ASN A 16 -5.85 24.33 -19.22
C ASN A 16 -6.93 25.36 -19.54
N ASP A 17 -7.35 25.46 -20.79
CA ASP A 17 -8.44 26.37 -21.23
C ASP A 17 -9.79 25.92 -20.62
N ILE A 18 -10.09 24.62 -20.62
CA ILE A 18 -11.29 24.07 -19.98
C ILE A 18 -11.27 24.29 -18.47
N ARG A 19 -10.09 24.14 -17.83
CA ARG A 19 -9.91 24.37 -16.39
C ARG A 19 -10.16 25.84 -16.00
N GLU A 20 -9.69 26.77 -16.78
CA GLU A 20 -9.92 28.22 -16.56
C GLU A 20 -11.37 28.61 -16.88
N GLU A 21 -11.98 28.03 -17.87
CA GLU A 21 -13.38 28.27 -18.24
C GLU A 21 -14.35 27.74 -17.16
N VAL A 22 -14.09 26.55 -16.62
CA VAL A 22 -14.84 25.98 -15.49
C VAL A 22 -14.63 26.82 -14.22
N ARG A 23 -13.40 27.26 -13.94
CA ARG A 23 -13.08 28.11 -12.79
C ARG A 23 -13.74 29.49 -12.87
N THR A 24 -13.79 30.07 -14.07
CA THR A 24 -14.43 31.38 -14.31
C THR A 24 -15.95 31.30 -14.35
N SER A 25 -16.53 30.23 -14.86
CA SER A 25 -17.97 29.97 -14.84
C SER A 25 -18.46 29.74 -13.40
N LEU A 26 -17.74 28.94 -12.60
CA LEU A 26 -18.08 28.70 -11.20
C LEU A 26 -17.93 29.94 -10.30
N ALA A 27 -17.08 30.91 -10.69
CA ALA A 27 -16.84 32.12 -9.91
C ALA A 27 -17.84 33.26 -10.23
N LYS A 28 -18.49 33.24 -11.39
CA LYS A 28 -19.31 34.37 -11.86
C LYS A 28 -20.82 34.28 -11.60
N ASP A 29 -21.42 33.09 -11.51
CA ASP A 29 -22.89 32.97 -11.63
C ASP A 29 -23.58 32.25 -10.45
N TRP A 30 -22.93 32.09 -9.28
CA TRP A 30 -23.54 31.36 -8.17
C TRP A 30 -23.71 32.23 -6.90
N PRO A 31 -24.97 32.64 -6.59
CA PRO A 31 -25.26 33.19 -5.26
C PRO A 31 -25.27 32.06 -4.24
N PHE A 32 -24.51 32.24 -3.19
CA PHE A 32 -24.36 31.46 -1.97
C PHE A 32 -25.53 30.50 -1.64
N THR A 33 -25.41 29.23 -1.98
CA THR A 33 -26.22 28.20 -1.34
C THR A 33 -25.38 27.55 -0.26
N LYS A 34 -25.85 27.63 0.99
CA LYS A 34 -25.27 26.98 2.19
C LYS A 34 -25.58 25.47 2.22
N ASP A 35 -26.08 24.90 1.13
CA ASP A 35 -26.47 23.48 1.10
C ASP A 35 -25.28 22.60 0.73
N PRO A 36 -24.79 21.77 1.68
CA PRO A 36 -23.66 20.86 1.46
C PRO A 36 -23.91 19.82 0.36
N THR A 37 -25.18 19.41 0.16
CA THR A 37 -25.54 18.39 -0.83
C THR A 37 -25.39 18.90 -2.26
N MET A 38 -25.64 20.18 -2.50
CA MET A 38 -25.51 20.79 -3.82
C MET A 38 -24.05 21.05 -4.21
N ARG A 39 -23.17 21.38 -3.25
CA ARG A 39 -21.73 21.46 -3.46
C ARG A 39 -21.13 20.08 -3.80
N LEU A 40 -21.63 19.05 -3.14
CA LEU A 40 -21.25 17.66 -3.37
C LEU A 40 -21.58 17.21 -4.80
N THR A 41 -22.80 17.57 -5.28
CA THR A 41 -23.24 17.21 -6.63
C THR A 41 -22.36 17.84 -7.72
N VAL A 42 -21.96 19.10 -7.55
CA VAL A 42 -21.08 19.81 -8.52
C VAL A 42 -19.67 19.27 -8.49
N ALA A 43 -19.10 18.95 -7.31
CA ALA A 43 -17.79 18.33 -7.18
C ALA A 43 -17.79 16.92 -7.79
N CYS A 44 -18.83 16.13 -7.56
CA CYS A 44 -19.00 14.81 -8.18
C CYS A 44 -19.12 14.90 -9.71
N LEU A 45 -19.82 15.87 -10.24
CA LEU A 45 -19.95 16.10 -11.70
C LEU A 45 -18.60 16.52 -12.31
N SER A 46 -17.82 17.34 -11.63
CA SER A 46 -16.48 17.75 -12.09
C SER A 46 -15.48 16.60 -12.07
N LEU A 47 -15.52 15.76 -11.04
CA LEU A 47 -14.71 14.53 -10.95
C LEU A 47 -15.14 13.51 -12.01
N LEU A 48 -16.44 13.41 -12.30
CA LEU A 48 -16.98 12.53 -13.33
C LEU A 48 -16.55 12.96 -14.74
N HIS A 49 -16.54 14.26 -15.05
CA HIS A 49 -16.03 14.78 -16.33
C HIS A 49 -14.53 14.52 -16.49
N GLY A 50 -13.73 14.66 -15.42
CA GLY A 50 -12.32 14.30 -15.42
C GLY A 50 -12.12 12.80 -15.63
N PHE A 51 -12.92 11.96 -14.99
CA PHE A 51 -12.87 10.50 -15.12
C PHE A 51 -13.30 10.02 -16.51
N LEU A 52 -14.35 10.61 -17.10
CA LEU A 52 -14.79 10.33 -18.47
C LEU A 52 -13.79 10.79 -19.53
N GLY A 53 -13.07 11.89 -19.28
CA GLY A 53 -11.98 12.35 -20.15
C GLY A 53 -10.80 11.38 -20.18
N VAL A 54 -10.48 10.73 -19.05
CA VAL A 54 -9.43 9.69 -18.96
C VAL A 54 -9.91 8.39 -19.61
N VAL A 55 -11.17 8.01 -19.46
CA VAL A 55 -11.76 6.83 -20.12
C VAL A 55 -11.79 7.00 -21.65
N ALA A 56 -12.04 8.20 -22.14
CA ALA A 56 -12.01 8.51 -23.58
C ALA A 56 -10.61 8.44 -24.22
N THR A 57 -9.53 8.59 -23.42
CA THR A 57 -8.15 8.41 -23.90
C THR A 57 -7.68 6.95 -23.93
N LEU A 58 -8.48 6.02 -23.40
CA LEU A 58 -8.24 4.57 -23.43
C LEU A 58 -8.94 3.87 -24.61
N GLU A 59 -9.01 4.50 -25.77
CA GLU A 59 -9.74 4.09 -26.99
C GLU A 59 -9.38 2.71 -27.59
N ASN A 60 -8.62 1.85 -26.92
CA ASN A 60 -8.30 0.50 -27.37
C ASN A 60 -8.83 -0.63 -26.48
N LEU A 61 -9.76 -0.34 -25.56
CA LEU A 61 -10.47 -1.38 -24.80
C LEU A 61 -11.87 -1.61 -25.40
N PRO A 62 -12.38 -2.86 -25.44
CA PRO A 62 -13.70 -3.13 -25.98
C PRO A 62 -14.74 -2.32 -25.21
N GLN A 63 -15.37 -1.39 -25.89
CA GLN A 63 -16.38 -0.47 -25.37
C GLN A 63 -17.59 -1.26 -24.87
N GLN A 64 -17.77 -1.31 -23.56
CA GLN A 64 -19.09 -1.43 -22.96
C GLN A 64 -19.48 -0.03 -22.48
N ASN A 65 -20.40 0.60 -23.18
CA ASN A 65 -20.96 1.92 -22.87
C ASN A 65 -21.65 1.89 -21.51
N LEU A 66 -20.93 2.21 -20.44
CA LEU A 66 -21.55 2.56 -19.16
C LEU A 66 -22.09 3.99 -19.30
N SER A 67 -23.40 4.15 -19.47
CA SER A 67 -24.00 5.49 -19.57
C SER A 67 -23.92 6.19 -18.19
N LEU A 68 -23.78 7.52 -18.21
CA LEU A 68 -23.84 8.37 -17.00
C LEU A 68 -25.08 8.06 -16.16
N GLU A 69 -26.19 7.74 -16.83
CA GLU A 69 -27.46 7.39 -16.20
C GLU A 69 -27.39 6.07 -15.43
N MET A 70 -26.64 5.09 -15.93
CA MET A 70 -26.41 3.80 -15.26
C MET A 70 -25.50 3.98 -14.04
N PHE A 71 -24.47 4.82 -14.15
CA PHE A 71 -23.61 5.19 -13.04
C PHE A 71 -24.37 5.94 -11.93
N MET A 72 -25.25 6.89 -12.28
CA MET A 72 -26.09 7.62 -11.33
C MET A 72 -27.14 6.72 -10.67
N LYS A 73 -27.73 5.76 -11.40
CA LYS A 73 -28.64 4.75 -10.82
C LYS A 73 -27.92 3.85 -9.81
N MET A 74 -26.66 3.48 -10.06
CA MET A 74 -25.83 2.72 -9.11
C MET A 74 -25.58 3.52 -7.82
N LEU A 75 -25.26 4.82 -7.91
CA LEU A 75 -25.00 5.68 -6.74
C LEU A 75 -26.23 5.86 -5.83
N TRP A 76 -27.44 5.79 -6.36
CA TRP A 76 -28.70 6.03 -5.61
C TRP A 76 -29.52 4.78 -5.28
N SER A 77 -28.98 3.59 -5.51
CA SER A 77 -29.65 2.35 -5.10
C SER A 77 -29.55 2.16 -3.58
N ASN A 78 -30.68 2.10 -2.91
CA ASN A 78 -30.80 1.90 -1.45
C ASN A 78 -30.83 0.41 -1.03
N LYS A 79 -30.40 -0.51 -1.88
CA LYS A 79 -30.33 -1.94 -1.50
C LYS A 79 -29.12 -2.19 -0.60
N GLU A 80 -29.36 -2.70 0.58
CA GLU A 80 -28.33 -3.28 1.43
C GLU A 80 -27.86 -4.62 0.84
N PRO A 81 -26.55 -4.83 0.66
CA PRO A 81 -26.05 -6.09 0.11
C PRO A 81 -26.17 -7.19 1.18
N SER A 82 -26.89 -8.23 0.90
CA SER A 82 -26.82 -9.47 1.65
C SER A 82 -25.74 -10.36 1.00
N VAL A 83 -24.50 -10.22 1.42
CA VAL A 83 -23.45 -11.21 1.05
C VAL A 83 -23.67 -12.44 1.94
N VAL A 84 -24.34 -13.45 1.40
CA VAL A 84 -24.36 -14.77 2.03
C VAL A 84 -23.00 -15.42 1.77
N VAL A 85 -22.11 -15.38 2.75
CA VAL A 85 -20.81 -16.04 2.67
C VAL A 85 -21.01 -17.48 3.15
N ASP A 86 -21.17 -18.41 2.22
CA ASP A 86 -21.27 -19.85 2.52
C ASP A 86 -19.93 -20.48 2.99
N ASN A 87 -18.82 -19.74 2.86
CA ASN A 87 -17.50 -20.20 3.28
C ASN A 87 -17.12 -19.58 4.63
N PRO A 88 -17.11 -20.36 5.74
CA PRO A 88 -16.75 -19.87 7.07
C PRO A 88 -15.30 -19.36 7.15
N ASP A 89 -14.44 -19.77 6.22
CA ASP A 89 -13.02 -19.38 6.22
C ASP A 89 -12.80 -17.91 5.87
N VAL A 90 -13.77 -17.28 5.22
CA VAL A 90 -13.70 -15.86 4.83
C VAL A 90 -13.53 -14.93 6.04
N VAL A 91 -14.08 -15.32 7.19
CA VAL A 91 -14.07 -14.50 8.42
C VAL A 91 -12.93 -14.84 9.39
N LEU A 92 -12.10 -15.85 9.09
CA LEU A 92 -10.98 -16.23 9.95
C LEU A 92 -9.92 -15.13 10.01
N ASN A 93 -9.48 -14.77 11.21
CA ASN A 93 -8.34 -13.85 11.39
C ASN A 93 -7.00 -14.52 11.04
N THR A 94 -5.91 -13.76 11.01
CA THR A 94 -4.57 -14.24 10.65
C THR A 94 -4.16 -15.48 11.47
N LEU A 95 -4.36 -15.46 12.78
CA LEU A 95 -3.95 -16.60 13.64
C LEU A 95 -4.80 -17.85 13.41
N GLU A 96 -6.09 -17.65 13.15
CA GLU A 96 -7.01 -18.74 12.84
C GLU A 96 -6.67 -19.39 11.51
N MET A 97 -6.34 -18.58 10.47
CA MET A 97 -5.86 -19.09 9.19
C MET A 97 -4.57 -19.90 9.36
N ILE A 98 -3.60 -19.39 10.12
CA ILE A 98 -2.32 -20.06 10.38
C ILE A 98 -2.57 -21.42 11.06
N ARG A 99 -3.41 -21.45 12.11
CA ARG A 99 -3.74 -22.70 12.83
C ARG A 99 -4.51 -23.69 11.97
N LYS A 100 -5.41 -23.20 11.13
CA LYS A 100 -6.17 -24.05 10.19
C LYS A 100 -5.24 -24.79 9.22
N GLU A 101 -4.18 -24.14 8.77
CA GLU A 101 -3.17 -24.75 7.89
C GLU A 101 -2.18 -25.67 8.65
N GLY A 102 -2.38 -25.84 9.96
CA GLY A 102 -1.62 -26.78 10.79
C GLY A 102 -0.35 -26.21 11.41
N TYR A 103 -0.15 -24.89 11.37
CA TYR A 103 1.02 -24.23 11.96
C TYR A 103 0.71 -23.70 13.38
N PRO A 104 1.70 -23.66 14.28
CA PRO A 104 1.59 -22.90 15.52
C PRO A 104 1.46 -21.41 15.20
N ALA A 105 0.71 -20.66 16.03
CA ALA A 105 0.50 -19.25 15.83
C ALA A 105 0.46 -18.48 17.14
N GLU A 106 1.24 -17.39 17.22
CA GLU A 106 1.35 -16.52 18.38
C GLU A 106 0.98 -15.07 17.99
N ALA A 107 0.48 -14.31 18.99
CA ALA A 107 0.30 -12.86 18.88
C ALA A 107 1.10 -12.17 20.00
N HIS A 108 1.78 -11.09 19.62
CA HIS A 108 2.60 -10.29 20.52
C HIS A 108 2.16 -8.84 20.41
N VAL A 109 1.79 -8.22 21.53
CA VAL A 109 1.45 -6.79 21.56
C VAL A 109 2.66 -6.02 22.06
N ILE A 110 3.11 -5.05 21.26
CA ILE A 110 4.29 -4.25 21.56
C ILE A 110 3.94 -2.77 21.59
N PRO A 111 4.47 -2.00 22.55
CA PRO A 111 4.31 -0.54 22.55
C PRO A 111 5.35 0.12 21.65
N THR A 112 4.94 1.18 20.93
CA THR A 112 5.86 2.11 20.29
C THR A 112 6.25 3.21 21.26
N GLU A 113 7.33 3.95 20.99
CA GLU A 113 7.81 5.05 21.80
C GLU A 113 6.75 6.17 21.94
N ASP A 114 5.98 6.42 20.89
CA ASP A 114 4.89 7.41 20.86
C ASP A 114 3.55 6.86 21.34
N GLY A 115 3.49 5.62 21.86
CA GLY A 115 2.37 5.07 22.64
C GLY A 115 1.36 4.22 21.90
N TYR A 116 1.56 3.90 20.62
CA TYR A 116 0.73 2.92 19.91
C TYR A 116 1.01 1.50 20.40
N LEU A 117 -0.02 0.66 20.39
CA LEU A 117 0.09 -0.75 20.70
C LEU A 117 -0.08 -1.54 19.39
N LEU A 118 1.02 -2.11 18.92
CA LEU A 118 1.06 -2.88 17.68
C LEU A 118 0.93 -4.36 17.97
N THR A 119 0.21 -5.08 17.13
CA THR A 119 0.11 -6.54 17.19
C THR A 119 1.01 -7.17 16.13
N LEU A 120 2.00 -7.92 16.53
CA LEU A 120 2.77 -8.80 15.67
C LEU A 120 2.20 -10.21 15.73
N HIS A 121 2.05 -10.86 14.58
CA HIS A 121 1.73 -12.28 14.51
C HIS A 121 2.99 -13.08 14.22
N ARG A 122 3.04 -14.35 14.66
CA ARG A 122 4.23 -15.18 14.49
C ARG A 122 3.86 -16.62 14.19
N ILE A 123 4.58 -17.20 13.23
CA ILE A 123 4.70 -18.65 13.07
C ILE A 123 6.07 -19.02 13.65
N PRO A 124 6.11 -19.56 14.88
CA PRO A 124 7.38 -19.82 15.55
C PRO A 124 8.15 -20.93 14.87
N GLY A 125 9.43 -20.66 14.61
CA GLY A 125 10.43 -21.66 14.24
C GLY A 125 11.12 -22.27 15.47
N ASP A 126 12.10 -23.12 15.22
CA ASP A 126 12.96 -23.66 16.26
C ASP A 126 13.80 -22.57 16.93
N LYS A 127 14.44 -22.91 18.07
CA LYS A 127 15.23 -21.94 18.84
C LYS A 127 16.31 -21.24 18.00
N ASP A 128 16.96 -21.97 17.13
CA ASP A 128 18.08 -21.46 16.31
C ASP A 128 17.64 -21.09 14.87
N SER A 129 16.34 -21.12 14.58
CA SER A 129 15.82 -20.71 13.27
C SER A 129 16.15 -19.27 12.97
N PRO A 130 16.65 -18.94 11.76
CA PRO A 130 16.84 -17.56 11.35
C PRO A 130 15.47 -16.84 11.32
N THR A 131 15.47 -15.59 11.78
CA THR A 131 14.23 -14.83 11.97
C THR A 131 13.97 -13.94 10.77
N VAL A 132 12.76 -14.02 10.22
CA VAL A 132 12.30 -13.16 9.13
C VAL A 132 11.08 -12.34 9.55
N PHE A 133 11.01 -11.09 9.08
CA PHE A 133 9.91 -10.17 9.37
C PHE A 133 9.27 -9.68 8.08
N LEU A 134 7.96 -9.95 7.92
CA LEU A 134 7.16 -9.54 6.77
C LEU A 134 6.28 -8.34 7.12
N GLN A 135 6.35 -7.29 6.30
CA GLN A 135 5.60 -6.06 6.52
C GLN A 135 4.71 -5.73 5.31
N HIS A 136 3.41 -5.63 5.55
CA HIS A 136 2.38 -5.39 4.54
C HIS A 136 2.42 -3.98 3.94
N GLY A 137 1.70 -3.80 2.83
CA GLY A 137 1.52 -2.54 2.14
C GLY A 137 0.39 -1.65 2.70
N LEU A 138 0.08 -0.59 1.95
CA LEU A 138 -1.03 0.32 2.26
C LEU A 138 -2.35 -0.44 2.34
N LEU A 139 -3.18 -0.17 3.35
CA LEU A 139 -4.48 -0.80 3.60
C LEU A 139 -4.43 -2.32 3.84
N GLY A 140 -3.24 -2.90 3.94
CA GLY A 140 -3.02 -4.31 4.22
C GLY A 140 -2.92 -4.62 5.70
N SER A 141 -2.68 -5.88 5.99
CA SER A 141 -2.39 -6.40 7.32
C SER A 141 -1.56 -7.69 7.23
N SER A 142 -1.22 -8.26 8.37
CA SER A 142 -0.53 -9.56 8.45
C SER A 142 -1.24 -10.68 7.68
N VAL A 143 -2.56 -10.56 7.46
CA VAL A 143 -3.35 -11.54 6.74
C VAL A 143 -2.95 -11.69 5.27
N ASP A 144 -2.39 -10.64 4.66
CA ASP A 144 -1.98 -10.66 3.24
C ASP A 144 -0.99 -11.78 2.93
N TRP A 145 -0.16 -12.13 3.91
CA TRP A 145 0.89 -13.14 3.80
C TRP A 145 0.40 -14.59 3.93
N VAL A 146 -0.86 -14.78 4.37
CA VAL A 146 -1.46 -16.10 4.65
C VAL A 146 -2.71 -16.40 3.82
N ILE A 147 -3.39 -15.41 3.25
CA ILE A 147 -4.61 -15.59 2.42
C ILE A 147 -4.42 -16.63 1.30
N PRO A 148 -3.28 -16.70 0.58
CA PRO A 148 -3.15 -17.68 -0.50
C PRO A 148 -3.14 -19.14 -0.04
N GLY A 149 -3.08 -19.40 1.27
CA GLY A 149 -3.04 -20.72 1.87
C GLY A 149 -1.65 -21.36 1.84
N LYS A 150 -1.57 -22.58 2.39
CA LYS A 150 -0.35 -23.38 2.38
C LYS A 150 0.15 -23.59 0.94
N ASP A 151 1.45 -23.68 0.76
CA ASP A 151 2.18 -23.80 -0.52
C ASP A 151 2.19 -22.53 -1.39
N LYS A 152 1.41 -21.49 -1.05
CA LYS A 152 1.33 -20.25 -1.84
C LYS A 152 1.57 -18.99 -1.02
N GLY A 153 1.11 -18.92 0.23
CA GLY A 153 1.36 -17.80 1.13
C GLY A 153 2.82 -17.76 1.54
N LEU A 154 3.47 -16.61 1.38
CA LEU A 154 4.91 -16.46 1.67
C LEU A 154 5.24 -16.82 3.12
N ALA A 155 4.35 -16.52 4.07
CA ALA A 155 4.57 -16.85 5.48
C ALA A 155 4.72 -18.37 5.70
N TYR A 156 3.90 -19.17 5.06
CA TYR A 156 3.98 -20.63 5.16
C TYR A 156 5.21 -21.19 4.45
N ILE A 157 5.51 -20.67 3.26
CA ILE A 157 6.69 -21.09 2.50
C ILE A 157 7.97 -20.85 3.31
N LEU A 158 8.08 -19.70 3.99
CA LEU A 158 9.20 -19.39 4.86
C LEU A 158 9.25 -20.33 6.10
N ALA A 159 8.10 -20.57 6.73
CA ALA A 159 8.02 -21.50 7.86
C ALA A 159 8.42 -22.92 7.46
N ASP A 160 7.99 -23.41 6.29
CA ASP A 160 8.38 -24.72 5.76
C ASP A 160 9.87 -24.81 5.41
N GLN A 161 10.53 -23.67 5.15
CA GLN A 161 11.99 -23.58 5.00
C GLN A 161 12.74 -23.46 6.34
N GLY A 162 12.04 -23.54 7.46
CA GLY A 162 12.64 -23.53 8.79
C GLY A 162 12.89 -22.14 9.37
N TYR A 163 12.34 -21.08 8.81
CA TYR A 163 12.44 -19.73 9.38
C TYR A 163 11.47 -19.52 10.54
N ASP A 164 11.86 -18.66 11.47
CA ASP A 164 10.99 -18.07 12.48
C ASP A 164 10.32 -16.83 11.87
N VAL A 165 9.01 -16.91 11.59
CA VAL A 165 8.32 -15.94 10.72
C VAL A 165 7.48 -14.98 11.53
N TRP A 166 7.77 -13.68 11.44
CA TRP A 166 7.02 -12.60 12.07
C TRP A 166 6.26 -11.78 11.02
N LEU A 167 5.03 -11.40 11.36
CA LEU A 167 4.12 -10.66 10.48
C LEU A 167 3.73 -9.37 11.18
N GLY A 168 4.12 -8.22 10.62
CA GLY A 168 3.81 -6.91 11.16
C GLY A 168 2.38 -6.45 10.88
N ASN A 169 1.92 -5.54 11.71
CA ASN A 169 0.69 -4.78 11.50
C ASN A 169 0.97 -3.31 11.84
N PHE A 170 0.91 -2.43 10.87
CA PHE A 170 1.07 -1.00 11.09
C PHE A 170 -0.05 -0.44 11.96
N ARG A 171 0.27 0.64 12.70
CA ARG A 171 -0.70 1.42 13.48
C ARG A 171 -1.94 1.78 12.66
N GLY A 172 -3.10 1.70 13.29
CA GLY A 172 -4.38 2.04 12.67
C GLY A 172 -5.02 0.95 11.81
N ASN A 173 -4.31 -0.16 11.50
CA ASN A 173 -4.94 -1.29 10.82
C ASN A 173 -5.78 -2.13 11.81
N THR A 174 -6.56 -3.08 11.29
CA THR A 174 -7.51 -3.92 12.05
C THR A 174 -6.90 -4.53 13.32
N TYR A 175 -5.61 -4.89 13.31
CA TYR A 175 -4.93 -5.57 14.43
C TYR A 175 -4.17 -4.61 15.37
N SER A 176 -3.94 -3.35 14.96
CA SER A 176 -3.13 -2.36 15.68
C SER A 176 -3.88 -1.04 15.89
N ARG A 177 -5.14 -1.12 16.35
CA ARG A 177 -6.04 0.01 16.62
C ARG A 177 -6.10 0.36 18.09
N ALA A 178 -4.95 0.44 18.73
CA ALA A 178 -4.87 0.77 20.16
C ALA A 178 -3.69 1.72 20.45
N HIS A 179 -3.88 2.57 21.46
CA HIS A 179 -2.88 3.50 21.95
C HIS A 179 -3.04 3.63 23.46
N ILE A 180 -1.96 3.87 24.19
CA ILE A 180 -1.94 3.93 25.64
C ILE A 180 -2.96 4.98 26.18
N ASN A 181 -3.07 6.15 25.52
CA ASN A 181 -3.84 7.28 26.01
C ASN A 181 -4.93 7.77 25.04
N LEU A 182 -4.94 7.34 23.80
CA LEU A 182 -5.81 7.86 22.75
C LEU A 182 -6.81 6.79 22.29
N PRO A 183 -8.12 6.99 22.42
CA PRO A 183 -9.10 6.13 21.78
C PRO A 183 -9.13 6.41 20.26
N THR A 184 -9.60 5.45 19.47
CA THR A 184 -9.74 5.60 18.01
C THR A 184 -10.77 6.65 17.57
N SER A 185 -11.61 7.13 18.49
CA SER A 185 -12.54 8.25 18.29
C SER A 185 -11.88 9.62 18.42
N ASP A 186 -10.65 9.68 18.89
CA ASP A 186 -9.87 10.92 19.00
C ASP A 186 -9.07 11.11 17.72
N SER A 187 -9.22 12.25 17.04
CA SER A 187 -8.52 12.58 15.81
C SER A 187 -7.00 12.53 15.94
N ARG A 188 -6.48 12.79 17.16
CA ARG A 188 -5.05 12.68 17.46
C ARG A 188 -4.51 11.25 17.29
N PHE A 189 -5.35 10.22 17.48
CA PHE A 189 -4.98 8.83 17.21
C PHE A 189 -4.61 8.62 15.75
N TRP A 190 -5.23 9.33 14.81
CA TRP A 190 -5.03 9.20 13.38
C TRP A 190 -3.99 10.18 12.79
N ASN A 191 -3.34 10.98 13.65
CA ASN A 191 -2.34 11.95 13.21
C ASN A 191 -0.98 11.31 12.91
N PHE A 192 -0.94 10.34 12.02
CA PHE A 192 0.27 9.65 11.57
C PHE A 192 0.26 9.41 10.05
N SER A 193 1.43 9.14 9.50
CA SER A 193 1.63 8.74 8.12
C SER A 193 2.66 7.60 8.05
N TYR A 194 3.13 7.24 6.86
CA TYR A 194 4.21 6.27 6.72
C TYR A 194 5.54 6.75 7.37
N HIS A 195 5.68 8.06 7.64
CA HIS A 195 6.84 8.58 8.37
C HIS A 195 6.87 8.03 9.81
N GLU A 196 5.78 8.20 10.55
CA GLU A 196 5.66 7.70 11.91
C GLU A 196 5.73 6.16 11.96
N MET A 197 5.23 5.47 10.94
CA MET A 197 5.40 4.01 10.80
C MET A 197 6.87 3.63 10.66
N GLY A 198 7.65 4.41 9.89
CA GLY A 198 9.09 4.19 9.70
C GLY A 198 9.93 4.49 10.94
N ILE A 199 9.64 5.59 11.65
CA ILE A 199 10.47 6.02 12.79
C ILE A 199 10.07 5.40 14.14
N TYR A 200 8.86 4.81 14.25
CA TYR A 200 8.38 4.21 15.49
C TYR A 200 7.96 2.75 15.34
N ASP A 201 7.08 2.39 14.35
CA ASP A 201 6.53 1.04 14.26
C ASP A 201 7.60 0.01 13.90
N ILE A 202 8.35 0.27 12.83
CA ILE A 202 9.41 -0.65 12.38
C ILE A 202 10.52 -0.80 13.42
N PRO A 203 11.06 0.28 14.03
CA PRO A 203 12.03 0.18 15.12
C PRO A 203 11.53 -0.62 16.32
N ALA A 204 10.28 -0.38 16.75
CA ALA A 204 9.69 -1.12 17.87
C ALA A 204 9.59 -2.63 17.55
N ALA A 205 9.14 -2.98 16.34
CA ALA A 205 9.01 -4.36 15.91
C ALA A 205 10.37 -5.06 15.82
N ILE A 206 11.35 -4.47 15.13
CA ILE A 206 12.69 -5.06 14.95
C ILE A 206 13.36 -5.23 16.31
N SER A 207 13.37 -4.19 17.16
CA SER A 207 13.97 -4.25 18.49
C SER A 207 13.31 -5.32 19.36
N TYR A 208 11.97 -5.45 19.33
CA TYR A 208 11.28 -6.49 20.08
C TYR A 208 11.68 -7.91 19.59
N ILE A 209 11.65 -8.13 18.28
CA ILE A 209 11.95 -9.44 17.67
C ILE A 209 13.40 -9.83 17.96
N THR A 210 14.36 -8.96 17.71
CA THR A 210 15.78 -9.24 17.91
C THR A 210 16.12 -9.48 19.40
N ASN A 211 15.52 -8.71 20.30
CA ASN A 211 15.66 -8.92 21.75
C ASN A 211 15.04 -10.26 22.20
N MET A 212 13.88 -10.63 21.66
CA MET A 212 13.22 -11.90 22.00
C MET A 212 13.99 -13.10 21.46
N ARG A 213 14.59 -12.99 20.27
CA ARG A 213 15.32 -14.07 19.61
C ARG A 213 16.81 -14.13 19.97
N PHE A 214 17.34 -13.07 20.57
CA PHE A 214 18.78 -12.93 20.86
C PHE A 214 19.67 -13.08 19.62
N GLN A 215 19.16 -12.63 18.46
CA GLN A 215 19.87 -12.66 17.18
C GLN A 215 19.40 -11.50 16.29
N PRO A 216 20.22 -11.07 15.32
CA PRO A 216 19.78 -10.10 14.30
C PRO A 216 18.57 -10.62 13.52
N LEU A 217 17.82 -9.71 12.94
CA LEU A 217 16.79 -10.05 11.98
C LEU A 217 17.48 -10.48 10.68
N HIS A 218 17.34 -11.76 10.34
CA HIS A 218 17.95 -12.32 9.14
C HIS A 218 17.47 -11.66 7.86
N ALA A 219 16.14 -11.44 7.73
CA ALA A 219 15.58 -10.69 6.61
C ALA A 219 14.37 -9.86 7.03
N TYR A 220 14.33 -8.62 6.55
CA TYR A 220 13.11 -7.83 6.47
C TYR A 220 12.54 -7.96 5.07
N ILE A 221 11.27 -8.31 4.93
CA ILE A 221 10.58 -8.44 3.64
C ILE A 221 9.39 -7.48 3.64
N GLY A 222 9.51 -6.39 2.91
CA GLY A 222 8.45 -5.39 2.78
C GLY A 222 7.73 -5.51 1.44
N HIS A 223 6.42 -5.26 1.45
CA HIS A 223 5.63 -5.07 0.24
C HIS A 223 5.10 -3.65 0.17
N SER A 224 5.25 -2.98 -0.99
CA SER A 224 4.66 -1.66 -1.22
C SER A 224 5.03 -0.65 -0.12
N MET A 225 4.07 -0.07 0.61
CA MET A 225 4.31 0.85 1.74
C MET A 225 5.15 0.21 2.87
N GLY A 226 5.19 -1.11 3.00
CA GLY A 226 6.12 -1.80 3.90
C GLY A 226 7.58 -1.54 3.53
N THR A 227 7.88 -1.34 2.23
CA THR A 227 9.20 -0.91 1.77
C THR A 227 9.46 0.56 2.06
N THR A 228 8.43 1.42 1.90
CA THR A 228 8.49 2.85 2.21
C THR A 228 8.88 3.09 3.67
N ALA A 229 8.18 2.42 4.60
CA ALA A 229 8.45 2.55 6.02
C ALA A 229 9.86 2.05 6.39
N PHE A 230 10.35 0.99 5.72
CA PHE A 230 11.73 0.54 5.91
C PHE A 230 12.75 1.57 5.44
N TYR A 231 12.55 2.19 4.27
CA TYR A 231 13.46 3.23 3.79
C TYR A 231 13.47 4.44 4.72
N VAL A 232 12.31 4.85 5.25
CA VAL A 232 12.23 5.90 6.27
C VAL A 232 13.02 5.50 7.51
N MET A 233 12.82 4.29 8.03
CA MET A 233 13.57 3.79 9.19
C MET A 233 15.07 3.77 8.91
N ALA A 234 15.49 3.28 7.75
CA ALA A 234 16.90 3.16 7.41
C ALA A 234 17.60 4.52 7.26
N THR A 235 16.86 5.57 6.84
CA THR A 235 17.40 6.93 6.72
C THR A 235 17.40 7.67 8.06
N GLU A 236 16.37 7.50 8.90
CA GLU A 236 16.16 8.28 10.12
C GLU A 236 16.67 7.57 11.40
N CYS A 237 16.74 6.24 11.37
CA CYS A 237 17.11 5.39 12.51
C CYS A 237 18.21 4.37 12.12
N PRO A 238 19.38 4.81 11.62
CA PRO A 238 20.41 3.92 11.07
C PRO A 238 20.88 2.83 12.06
N GLN A 239 20.84 3.08 13.37
CA GLN A 239 21.17 2.11 14.41
C GLN A 239 20.25 0.88 14.42
N ILE A 240 19.01 1.01 13.97
CA ILE A 240 18.09 -0.14 13.85
C ILE A 240 18.41 -0.94 12.59
N THR A 241 18.90 -0.28 11.56
CA THR A 241 19.29 -0.92 10.30
C THR A 241 20.43 -1.94 10.52
N GLU A 242 21.32 -1.69 11.49
CA GLU A 242 22.41 -2.62 11.86
C GLU A 242 21.89 -3.96 12.44
N MET A 243 20.63 -3.99 12.89
CA MET A 243 19.99 -5.22 13.40
C MET A 243 19.40 -6.09 12.27
N VAL A 244 19.51 -5.67 10.99
CA VAL A 244 18.92 -6.35 9.83
C VAL A 244 20.02 -6.77 8.87
N GLU A 245 20.09 -8.07 8.51
CA GLU A 245 21.15 -8.58 7.62
C GLU A 245 20.84 -8.31 6.15
N VAL A 246 19.57 -8.40 5.73
CA VAL A 246 19.14 -8.08 4.35
C VAL A 246 17.71 -7.57 4.33
N MET A 247 17.44 -6.63 3.41
CA MET A 247 16.09 -6.14 3.11
C MET A 247 15.66 -6.63 1.73
N ILE A 248 14.51 -7.29 1.66
CA ILE A 248 13.84 -7.66 0.42
C ILE A 248 12.69 -6.69 0.16
N SER A 249 12.78 -5.96 -0.93
CA SER A 249 11.81 -4.94 -1.33
C SER A 249 10.93 -5.47 -2.46
N LEU A 250 9.71 -5.91 -2.14
CA LEU A 250 8.71 -6.35 -3.09
C LEU A 250 7.87 -5.14 -3.52
N ALA A 251 7.86 -4.81 -4.81
CA ALA A 251 7.24 -3.60 -5.33
C ALA A 251 7.74 -2.33 -4.58
N PRO A 252 9.03 -1.94 -4.74
CA PRO A 252 9.68 -0.89 -3.94
C PRO A 252 9.06 0.48 -4.12
N VAL A 253 8.59 1.10 -3.04
CA VAL A 253 7.95 2.43 -3.01
C VAL A 253 8.78 3.41 -2.21
N ALA A 254 9.63 4.20 -2.88
CA ALA A 254 10.23 5.42 -2.35
C ALA A 254 9.83 6.62 -3.22
N PHE A 255 10.02 6.53 -4.52
CA PHE A 255 9.58 7.52 -5.50
C PHE A 255 8.33 7.00 -6.22
N ILE A 256 7.31 7.86 -6.37
CA ILE A 256 6.00 7.51 -6.96
C ILE A 256 5.51 8.58 -7.93
N GLN A 257 6.43 9.35 -8.50
CA GLN A 257 6.09 10.43 -9.44
C GLN A 257 5.42 9.91 -10.72
N HIS A 258 5.81 8.73 -11.18
CA HIS A 258 5.37 8.14 -12.44
C HIS A 258 4.27 7.08 -12.28
N ILE A 259 3.62 7.04 -11.10
CA ILE A 259 2.49 6.14 -10.83
C ILE A 259 1.44 6.20 -11.96
N LYS A 260 1.04 5.02 -12.44
CA LYS A 260 0.03 4.85 -13.52
C LYS A 260 -1.37 4.66 -12.97
N SER A 261 -1.50 4.29 -11.70
CA SER A 261 -2.79 4.05 -11.05
C SER A 261 -3.69 5.30 -11.10
N PRO A 262 -4.99 5.14 -11.37
CA PRO A 262 -5.98 6.23 -11.30
C PRO A 262 -6.02 6.97 -9.96
N VAL A 263 -5.51 6.37 -8.89
CA VAL A 263 -5.33 7.03 -7.58
C VAL A 263 -4.55 8.35 -7.71
N ARG A 264 -3.69 8.48 -8.72
CA ARG A 264 -2.99 9.73 -9.06
C ARG A 264 -3.93 10.93 -9.25
N ILE A 265 -5.15 10.71 -9.72
CA ILE A 265 -6.14 11.78 -9.96
C ILE A 265 -6.54 12.45 -8.65
N LEU A 266 -6.48 11.75 -7.53
CA LEU A 266 -6.79 12.29 -6.20
C LEU A 266 -5.65 13.13 -5.62
N ALA A 267 -4.43 12.97 -6.11
CA ALA A 267 -3.24 13.66 -5.56
C ALA A 267 -3.35 15.19 -5.54
N PRO A 268 -3.85 15.90 -6.57
CA PRO A 268 -3.98 17.37 -6.55
C PRO A 268 -4.89 17.91 -5.43
N PHE A 269 -5.85 17.09 -4.97
CA PHE A 269 -6.79 17.46 -3.90
C PHE A 269 -6.20 17.28 -2.49
N SER A 270 -4.99 16.72 -2.37
CA SER A 270 -4.33 16.51 -1.07
C SER A 270 -4.04 17.82 -0.29
N LYS A 271 -4.10 18.96 -0.95
CA LYS A 271 -3.98 20.28 -0.30
C LYS A 271 -5.26 20.72 0.40
N ASP A 272 -6.41 20.19 -0.01
CA ASP A 272 -7.71 20.47 0.57
C ASP A 272 -8.13 19.28 1.44
N TYR A 273 -7.52 19.18 2.63
CA TYR A 273 -7.76 18.06 3.57
C TYR A 273 -9.25 17.83 3.82
N GLU A 274 -10.06 18.91 3.91
CA GLU A 274 -11.51 18.82 4.08
C GLU A 274 -12.20 18.07 2.92
N ILE A 275 -11.74 18.25 1.69
CA ILE A 275 -12.28 17.54 0.53
C ILE A 275 -11.90 16.06 0.61
N ILE A 276 -10.65 15.75 0.91
CA ILE A 276 -10.19 14.36 1.03
C ILE A 276 -10.85 13.66 2.22
N ALA A 277 -10.90 14.31 3.38
CA ALA A 277 -11.56 13.78 4.55
C ALA A 277 -13.05 13.48 4.29
N HIS A 278 -13.73 14.34 3.56
CA HIS A 278 -15.14 14.14 3.19
C HIS A 278 -15.36 12.94 2.25
N PHE A 279 -14.45 12.71 1.30
CA PHE A 279 -14.58 11.60 0.34
C PHE A 279 -14.07 10.26 0.86
N LEU A 280 -13.05 10.27 1.72
CA LEU A 280 -12.29 9.08 2.10
C LEU A 280 -12.44 8.70 3.57
N GLY A 281 -13.19 9.48 4.36
CA GLY A 281 -13.31 9.38 5.81
C GLY A 281 -12.50 10.45 6.52
N GLU A 282 -13.05 11.04 7.59
CA GLU A 282 -12.46 12.21 8.26
C GLU A 282 -11.03 11.94 8.74
N ASP A 283 -10.86 10.95 9.59
CA ASP A 283 -9.55 10.63 10.19
C ASP A 283 -9.03 9.27 9.71
N GLN A 284 -9.91 8.30 9.55
CA GLN A 284 -9.62 6.95 9.06
C GLN A 284 -9.90 6.86 7.56
N PHE A 285 -8.89 6.51 6.78
CA PHE A 285 -9.02 6.30 5.35
C PHE A 285 -9.76 5.00 5.03
N LEU A 286 -10.85 5.09 4.26
CA LEU A 286 -11.69 3.98 3.80
C LEU A 286 -11.99 2.95 4.91
N PRO A 287 -12.84 3.27 5.90
CA PRO A 287 -13.32 2.28 6.84
C PRO A 287 -13.92 1.09 6.09
N GLN A 288 -13.61 -0.12 6.52
CA GLN A 288 -14.00 -1.36 5.81
C GLN A 288 -15.48 -1.41 5.42
N ASN A 289 -16.37 -1.00 6.33
CA ASN A 289 -17.81 -0.97 6.07
C ASN A 289 -18.20 0.00 4.94
N GLU A 290 -17.53 1.13 4.82
CA GLU A 290 -17.81 2.10 3.76
C GLU A 290 -17.20 1.68 2.43
N PHE A 291 -16.02 1.06 2.45
CA PHE A 291 -15.40 0.49 1.25
C PHE A 291 -16.24 -0.67 0.68
N LEU A 292 -16.69 -1.59 1.52
CA LEU A 292 -17.59 -2.66 1.11
C LEU A 292 -18.93 -2.11 0.60
N ARG A 293 -19.46 -1.05 1.22
CA ARG A 293 -20.66 -0.36 0.75
C ARG A 293 -20.42 0.33 -0.59
N LEU A 294 -19.25 0.92 -0.79
CA LEU A 294 -18.85 1.51 -2.05
C LEU A 294 -18.69 0.43 -3.13
N LEU A 295 -17.96 -0.64 -2.86
CA LEU A 295 -17.80 -1.77 -3.78
C LEU A 295 -19.14 -2.45 -4.10
N SER A 296 -20.01 -2.67 -3.13
CA SER A 296 -21.32 -3.26 -3.37
C SER A 296 -22.20 -2.37 -4.23
N LYS A 297 -22.11 -1.05 -4.08
CA LYS A 297 -22.82 -0.10 -4.93
C LYS A 297 -22.27 -0.04 -6.36
N PHE A 298 -20.96 -0.22 -6.52
CA PHE A 298 -20.29 -0.09 -7.83
C PHE A 298 -20.13 -1.40 -8.59
N ALA A 299 -20.15 -2.55 -7.94
CA ALA A 299 -19.67 -3.77 -8.57
C ALA A 299 -20.44 -5.06 -8.25
N CYS A 300 -21.25 -5.09 -7.23
CA CYS A 300 -21.78 -6.34 -6.69
C CYS A 300 -23.32 -6.39 -6.63
N ASP A 301 -24.03 -5.88 -7.63
CA ASP A 301 -25.40 -6.36 -7.89
C ASP A 301 -25.24 -7.74 -8.56
N ILE A 302 -25.12 -8.77 -7.71
CA ILE A 302 -24.59 -10.11 -7.99
C ILE A 302 -25.46 -10.90 -8.99
N ASP A 303 -26.69 -10.45 -9.24
CA ASP A 303 -27.63 -11.16 -10.12
C ASP A 303 -27.47 -10.87 -11.62
N ILE A 304 -26.61 -9.94 -12.04
CA ILE A 304 -26.54 -9.51 -13.45
C ILE A 304 -25.15 -9.65 -14.09
N PHE A 305 -24.06 -9.66 -13.33
CA PHE A 305 -22.70 -9.76 -13.88
C PHE A 305 -21.80 -10.69 -13.07
N GLU A 306 -21.26 -11.68 -13.74
CA GLU A 306 -20.30 -12.67 -13.24
C GLU A 306 -19.23 -12.05 -12.29
N GLU A 307 -18.68 -12.83 -11.36
CA GLU A 307 -17.59 -12.58 -10.36
C GLU A 307 -16.43 -11.65 -10.81
N LYS A 308 -16.44 -11.25 -12.08
CA LYS A 308 -15.36 -10.53 -12.77
C LYS A 308 -15.28 -9.02 -12.46
N ILE A 309 -16.33 -8.39 -11.92
CA ILE A 309 -16.36 -6.91 -11.80
C ILE A 309 -15.62 -6.42 -10.56
N CYS A 310 -15.75 -7.08 -9.41
CA CYS A 310 -15.03 -6.67 -8.19
C CYS A 310 -13.51 -6.83 -8.36
N ALA A 311 -13.07 -7.89 -9.05
CA ALA A 311 -11.67 -8.04 -9.43
C ALA A 311 -11.20 -6.95 -10.40
N ASN A 312 -12.08 -6.45 -11.28
CA ASN A 312 -11.74 -5.37 -12.20
C ASN A 312 -11.40 -4.06 -11.50
N VAL A 313 -11.94 -3.76 -10.32
CA VAL A 313 -11.59 -2.55 -9.55
C VAL A 313 -10.16 -2.68 -9.00
N LEU A 314 -9.79 -3.84 -8.43
CA LEU A 314 -8.42 -4.10 -7.99
C LEU A 314 -7.44 -4.03 -9.16
N PHE A 315 -7.79 -4.61 -10.31
CA PHE A 315 -6.99 -4.52 -11.53
C PHE A 315 -6.88 -3.10 -12.06
N LEU A 316 -7.96 -2.32 -12.02
CA LEU A 316 -7.95 -0.92 -12.46
C LEU A 316 -7.01 -0.06 -11.60
N ILE A 317 -6.84 -0.41 -10.33
CA ILE A 317 -5.97 0.32 -9.41
C ILE A 317 -4.52 -0.18 -9.50
N CYS A 318 -4.32 -1.49 -9.57
CA CYS A 318 -3.02 -2.15 -9.36
C CYS A 318 -2.33 -2.64 -10.65
N GLY A 319 -3.07 -2.71 -11.77
CA GLY A 319 -2.64 -3.28 -13.04
C GLY A 319 -3.45 -4.54 -13.41
N PHE A 320 -3.69 -4.74 -14.71
CA PHE A 320 -4.55 -5.83 -15.19
C PHE A 320 -3.78 -7.15 -15.31
N ASP A 321 -4.08 -8.12 -14.43
CA ASP A 321 -3.62 -9.50 -14.54
C ASP A 321 -4.68 -10.51 -14.10
N LYS A 322 -5.48 -11.00 -15.06
CA LYS A 322 -6.51 -12.02 -14.79
C LYS A 322 -5.92 -13.43 -14.61
N GLU A 323 -4.74 -13.68 -15.16
CA GLU A 323 -4.13 -15.02 -15.18
C GLU A 323 -3.56 -15.37 -13.81
N GLN A 324 -2.96 -14.39 -13.11
CA GLN A 324 -2.39 -14.56 -11.78
C GLN A 324 -3.43 -14.51 -10.66
N PHE A 325 -4.58 -13.88 -10.90
CA PHE A 325 -5.58 -13.72 -9.85
C PHE A 325 -6.39 -14.99 -9.58
N ASN A 326 -6.45 -15.41 -8.31
CA ASN A 326 -7.31 -16.50 -7.87
C ASN A 326 -8.66 -15.94 -7.36
N TYR A 327 -9.69 -16.04 -8.19
CA TYR A 327 -11.03 -15.52 -7.88
C TYR A 327 -11.67 -16.17 -6.65
N THR A 328 -11.29 -17.40 -6.27
CA THR A 328 -11.82 -18.03 -5.05
C THR A 328 -11.37 -17.36 -3.77
N LEU A 329 -10.28 -16.58 -3.83
CA LEU A 329 -9.77 -15.80 -2.70
C LEU A 329 -10.46 -14.43 -2.56
N LEU A 330 -11.19 -13.98 -3.60
CA LEU A 330 -11.76 -12.63 -3.63
C LEU A 330 -12.65 -12.33 -2.42
N PRO A 331 -13.58 -13.20 -1.97
CA PRO A 331 -14.38 -12.94 -0.78
C PRO A 331 -13.53 -12.75 0.48
N THR A 332 -12.48 -13.58 0.64
CA THR A 332 -11.54 -13.46 1.77
C THR A 332 -10.74 -12.17 1.70
N ILE A 333 -10.22 -11.81 0.52
CA ILE A 333 -9.50 -10.56 0.30
C ILE A 333 -10.38 -9.36 0.68
N LEU A 334 -11.61 -9.31 0.17
CA LEU A 334 -12.55 -8.20 0.44
C LEU A 334 -13.00 -8.13 1.90
N ASN A 335 -13.01 -9.25 2.63
CA ASN A 335 -13.33 -9.26 4.06
C ASN A 335 -12.19 -8.69 4.92
N HIS A 336 -10.95 -8.72 4.43
CA HIS A 336 -9.77 -8.30 5.18
C HIS A 336 -9.12 -7.01 4.67
N THR A 337 -9.37 -6.63 3.42
CA THR A 337 -8.79 -5.46 2.76
C THR A 337 -9.92 -4.55 2.24
N PRO A 338 -9.94 -3.27 2.62
CA PRO A 338 -8.91 -2.53 3.37
C PRO A 338 -8.91 -2.82 4.88
N ALA A 339 -7.72 -2.99 5.46
CA ALA A 339 -7.54 -3.19 6.89
C ALA A 339 -7.49 -1.87 7.70
N GLY A 340 -7.42 -0.73 7.01
CA GLY A 340 -7.41 0.61 7.60
C GLY A 340 -6.03 1.27 7.66
N THR A 341 -6.03 2.59 7.63
CA THR A 341 -4.89 3.49 7.86
C THR A 341 -5.43 4.91 8.14
N SER A 342 -4.56 5.89 8.38
CA SER A 342 -4.97 7.29 8.52
C SER A 342 -5.13 7.97 7.15
N THR A 343 -6.03 8.95 7.08
CA THR A 343 -6.17 9.84 5.91
C THR A 343 -4.87 10.61 5.66
N LYS A 344 -4.12 10.98 6.71
CA LYS A 344 -2.82 11.65 6.59
C LYS A 344 -1.80 10.79 5.83
N THR A 345 -1.83 9.44 5.97
CA THR A 345 -0.96 8.54 5.19
C THR A 345 -1.23 8.68 3.68
N PHE A 346 -2.51 8.71 3.29
CA PHE A 346 -2.87 8.90 1.89
C PHE A 346 -2.45 10.29 1.36
N VAL A 347 -2.67 11.34 2.16
CA VAL A 347 -2.23 12.70 1.81
C VAL A 347 -0.71 12.77 1.63
N HIS A 348 0.05 12.11 2.50
CA HIS A 348 1.52 12.07 2.41
C HIS A 348 2.00 11.36 1.13
N LEU A 349 1.40 10.21 0.77
CA LEU A 349 1.67 9.57 -0.52
C LEU A 349 1.33 10.49 -1.69
N SER A 350 0.21 11.21 -1.63
CA SER A 350 -0.19 12.18 -2.66
C SER A 350 0.82 13.33 -2.79
N GLN A 351 1.42 13.79 -1.69
CA GLN A 351 2.51 14.76 -1.71
C GLN A 351 3.74 14.20 -2.44
N GLY A 352 4.06 12.91 -2.24
CA GLY A 352 5.12 12.21 -2.96
C GLY A 352 4.86 12.16 -4.48
N ILE A 353 3.62 11.87 -4.90
CA ILE A 353 3.22 11.86 -6.32
C ILE A 353 3.42 13.26 -6.94
N LEU A 354 2.97 14.32 -6.25
CA LEU A 354 3.02 15.68 -6.78
C LEU A 354 4.42 16.26 -6.81
N SER A 355 5.20 16.03 -5.76
CA SER A 355 6.54 16.59 -5.62
C SER A 355 7.62 15.80 -6.35
N GLY A 356 7.38 14.50 -6.56
CA GLY A 356 8.41 13.57 -7.02
C GLY A 356 9.54 13.38 -6.00
N LYS A 357 9.32 13.73 -4.74
CA LYS A 357 10.31 13.69 -3.67
C LYS A 357 9.96 12.59 -2.66
N PHE A 358 10.99 12.04 -2.03
CA PHE A 358 10.85 11.16 -0.88
C PHE A 358 11.35 11.91 0.36
N ARG A 359 10.41 12.32 1.23
CA ARG A 359 10.66 13.23 2.33
C ARG A 359 9.56 13.16 3.39
N PRO A 360 9.75 13.69 4.61
CA PRO A 360 8.72 13.84 5.63
C PRO A 360 7.48 14.61 5.15
N TYR A 361 6.41 14.57 5.94
CA TYR A 361 5.14 15.20 5.61
C TYR A 361 5.26 16.71 5.42
N ASP A 362 4.74 17.24 4.33
CA ASP A 362 4.69 18.67 4.06
C ASP A 362 3.47 19.31 4.73
N TYR A 363 3.69 20.04 5.83
CA TYR A 363 2.66 20.76 6.59
C TYR A 363 2.36 22.16 6.04
N GLY A 364 3.02 22.58 4.96
CA GLY A 364 2.99 23.94 4.42
C GLY A 364 4.02 24.87 5.07
N GLY A 365 4.41 25.92 4.32
CA GLY A 365 5.63 26.70 4.57
C GLY A 365 5.82 27.20 6.00
N GLN A 366 4.77 27.76 6.65
CA GLN A 366 4.88 28.27 8.02
C GLN A 366 5.14 27.15 9.02
N LYS A 367 4.36 26.08 8.97
CA LYS A 367 4.49 24.95 9.90
C LYS A 367 5.73 24.11 9.64
N ASN A 368 6.15 23.99 8.36
CA ASN A 368 7.44 23.39 8.03
C ASN A 368 8.60 24.16 8.66
N GLN A 369 8.53 25.52 8.69
CA GLN A 369 9.56 26.34 9.32
C GLN A 369 9.67 26.05 10.83
N GLU A 370 8.55 25.75 11.50
CA GLU A 370 8.53 25.39 12.92
C GLU A 370 9.11 23.98 13.17
N ILE A 371 8.79 23.02 12.30
CA ILE A 371 9.13 21.59 12.47
C ILE A 371 10.53 21.29 11.92
N TYR A 372 10.82 21.75 10.71
CA TYR A 372 12.01 21.37 9.94
C TYR A 372 13.06 22.49 9.87
N ASN A 373 12.77 23.67 10.43
CA ASN A 373 13.57 24.89 10.28
C ASN A 373 13.80 25.27 8.78
N ALA A 374 12.85 24.93 7.93
CA ALA A 374 12.84 25.18 6.48
C ALA A 374 11.40 25.30 5.97
N THR A 375 11.19 26.01 4.85
CA THR A 375 9.85 26.18 4.25
C THR A 375 9.34 24.90 3.54
N GLN A 376 10.20 23.93 3.34
CA GLN A 376 9.89 22.60 2.79
C GLN A 376 10.57 21.54 3.65
N PRO A 377 9.97 20.32 3.79
CA PRO A 377 10.63 19.23 4.48
C PRO A 377 11.92 18.82 3.75
N PRO A 378 12.97 18.40 4.47
CA PRO A 378 14.20 17.86 3.86
C PRO A 378 13.89 16.55 3.11
N ASP A 379 14.68 16.24 2.09
CA ASP A 379 14.63 14.91 1.48
C ASP A 379 15.28 13.89 2.43
N TYR A 380 14.77 12.64 2.49
CA TYR A 380 15.42 11.54 3.22
C TYR A 380 16.80 11.24 2.63
N ASP A 381 17.79 11.08 3.49
CA ASP A 381 19.18 10.85 3.08
C ASP A 381 19.51 9.37 2.92
N PHE A 382 19.49 8.88 1.68
CA PHE A 382 19.80 7.49 1.37
C PHE A 382 21.26 7.08 1.66
N THR A 383 22.17 8.03 1.90
CA THR A 383 23.55 7.68 2.30
C THR A 383 23.62 6.97 3.66
N ASN A 384 22.58 7.11 4.49
CA ASN A 384 22.43 6.40 5.75
C ASN A 384 21.98 4.93 5.58
N VAL A 385 21.55 4.53 4.38
CA VAL A 385 21.04 3.17 4.13
C VAL A 385 22.21 2.24 3.86
N THR A 386 22.62 1.48 4.86
CA THR A 386 23.81 0.61 4.81
C THR A 386 23.48 -0.88 4.65
N VAL A 387 22.23 -1.28 4.94
CA VAL A 387 21.79 -2.68 4.84
C VAL A 387 21.80 -3.16 3.38
N PRO A 388 22.21 -4.41 3.09
CA PRO A 388 22.04 -5.02 1.79
C PRO A 388 20.57 -5.07 1.36
N ILE A 389 20.25 -4.58 0.15
CA ILE A 389 18.87 -4.50 -0.37
C ILE A 389 18.73 -5.28 -1.68
N ALA A 390 17.66 -6.07 -1.79
CA ALA A 390 17.23 -6.67 -3.03
C ALA A 390 15.91 -6.06 -3.50
N LEU A 391 15.88 -5.59 -4.75
CA LEU A 391 14.73 -4.91 -5.37
C LEU A 391 14.00 -5.87 -6.30
N PHE A 392 12.72 -6.14 -6.03
CA PHE A 392 11.84 -6.97 -6.86
C PHE A 392 10.73 -6.11 -7.44
N TYR A 393 10.65 -6.02 -8.76
CA TYR A 393 9.70 -5.16 -9.46
C TYR A 393 9.15 -5.80 -10.72
N SER A 394 8.08 -5.22 -11.29
CA SER A 394 7.42 -5.74 -12.49
C SER A 394 6.96 -4.62 -13.42
N ASP A 395 6.70 -4.95 -14.70
CA ASP A 395 6.38 -3.96 -15.72
C ASP A 395 4.92 -3.46 -15.66
N ASN A 396 4.03 -4.32 -15.17
CA ASN A 396 2.59 -4.03 -15.10
C ASN A 396 2.15 -3.57 -13.71
N ASP A 397 3.10 -3.22 -12.85
CA ASP A 397 2.80 -2.57 -11.58
C ASP A 397 2.39 -1.10 -11.84
N TRP A 398 1.17 -0.74 -11.45
CA TRP A 398 0.65 0.61 -11.67
C TRP A 398 0.95 1.57 -10.52
N PHE A 399 1.42 1.06 -9.38
CA PHE A 399 1.91 1.88 -8.26
C PHE A 399 3.42 2.13 -8.36
N VAL A 400 4.17 1.20 -8.94
CA VAL A 400 5.63 1.24 -9.00
C VAL A 400 6.09 1.28 -10.45
N ASP A 401 6.46 2.47 -10.93
CA ASP A 401 7.00 2.62 -12.28
C ASP A 401 8.49 2.27 -12.32
N ASN A 402 8.91 1.63 -13.41
CA ASN A 402 10.30 1.23 -13.62
C ASN A 402 11.30 2.41 -13.58
N SER A 403 10.87 3.62 -13.91
CA SER A 403 11.71 4.82 -13.82
C SER A 403 11.96 5.23 -12.38
N ASP A 404 10.94 5.10 -11.51
CA ASP A 404 11.05 5.38 -10.09
C ASP A 404 11.92 4.31 -9.39
N VAL A 405 11.82 3.03 -9.78
CA VAL A 405 12.72 1.96 -9.31
C VAL A 405 14.18 2.22 -9.72
N LYS A 406 14.42 2.61 -10.96
CA LYS A 406 15.77 2.97 -11.44
C LYS A 406 16.36 4.15 -10.68
N ARG A 407 15.53 5.13 -10.35
CA ARG A 407 15.95 6.27 -9.54
C ARG A 407 16.36 5.81 -8.12
N LEU A 408 15.53 4.98 -7.48
CA LEU A 408 15.84 4.39 -6.17
C LEU A 408 17.14 3.59 -6.22
N TYR A 409 17.29 2.72 -7.22
CA TYR A 409 18.53 1.94 -7.42
C TYR A 409 19.77 2.82 -7.52
N GLY A 410 19.67 3.96 -8.21
CA GLY A 410 20.77 4.91 -8.35
C GLY A 410 21.13 5.69 -7.09
N MET A 411 20.30 5.61 -6.03
CA MET A 411 20.54 6.25 -4.74
C MET A 411 20.98 5.29 -3.63
N LEU A 412 20.92 3.98 -3.89
CA LEU A 412 21.27 2.92 -2.95
C LEU A 412 22.63 2.33 -3.31
N ASP A 413 23.59 2.38 -2.38
CA ASP A 413 24.97 1.85 -2.62
C ASP A 413 25.07 0.34 -2.36
N ASN A 414 24.15 -0.25 -1.59
CA ASN A 414 24.20 -1.62 -1.12
C ASN A 414 23.17 -2.55 -1.76
N VAL A 415 22.88 -2.37 -3.04
CA VAL A 415 21.93 -3.24 -3.76
C VAL A 415 22.62 -4.55 -4.14
N VAL A 416 22.12 -5.66 -3.60
CA VAL A 416 22.67 -7.02 -3.79
C VAL A 416 21.96 -7.80 -4.88
N ASP A 417 20.72 -7.43 -5.22
CA ASP A 417 19.95 -8.01 -6.32
C ASP A 417 18.93 -7.01 -6.89
N VAL A 418 18.74 -7.04 -8.21
CA VAL A 418 17.70 -6.29 -8.92
C VAL A 418 16.95 -7.26 -9.80
N TYR A 419 15.79 -7.68 -9.33
CA TYR A 419 15.01 -8.71 -9.98
C TYR A 419 13.73 -8.16 -10.61
N ARG A 420 13.71 -8.15 -11.93
CA ARG A 420 12.49 -7.89 -12.71
C ARG A 420 11.74 -9.19 -12.89
N VAL A 421 10.50 -9.29 -12.43
CA VAL A 421 9.67 -10.49 -12.56
C VAL A 421 9.51 -10.84 -14.04
N PRO A 422 9.85 -12.09 -14.47
CA PRO A 422 9.87 -12.47 -15.89
C PRO A 422 8.46 -12.80 -16.43
N TYR A 423 7.44 -12.08 -15.97
CA TYR A 423 6.07 -12.19 -16.45
C TYR A 423 5.52 -10.79 -16.70
N PRO A 424 5.30 -10.37 -17.96
CA PRO A 424 5.03 -8.98 -18.32
C PRO A 424 3.74 -8.39 -17.77
N LYS A 425 2.76 -9.23 -17.38
CA LYS A 425 1.50 -8.77 -16.81
C LYS A 425 1.48 -8.74 -15.27
N PHE A 426 2.55 -9.23 -14.63
CA PHE A 426 2.64 -9.29 -13.17
C PHE A 426 2.40 -7.91 -12.55
N ASN A 427 1.38 -7.78 -11.72
CA ASN A 427 0.95 -6.52 -11.15
C ASN A 427 1.39 -6.32 -9.69
N HIS A 428 0.97 -5.21 -9.08
CA HIS A 428 1.32 -4.83 -7.71
C HIS A 428 0.89 -5.85 -6.64
N LEU A 429 -0.29 -6.46 -6.80
CA LEU A 429 -0.85 -7.41 -5.84
C LEU A 429 -0.37 -8.84 -6.06
N ASP A 430 0.15 -9.15 -7.25
CA ASP A 430 0.62 -10.49 -7.57
C ASP A 430 1.84 -10.89 -6.73
N PHE A 431 2.59 -9.91 -6.19
CA PHE A 431 3.69 -10.16 -5.25
C PHE A 431 3.24 -10.89 -3.98
N ILE A 432 1.96 -10.76 -3.59
CA ILE A 432 1.39 -11.34 -2.36
C ILE A 432 0.29 -12.36 -2.64
N TRP A 433 -0.48 -12.20 -3.73
CA TRP A 433 -1.66 -13.04 -4.02
C TRP A 433 -1.60 -13.76 -5.37
N GLY A 434 -0.54 -13.53 -6.17
CA GLY A 434 -0.39 -14.17 -7.47
C GLY A 434 -0.28 -15.69 -7.38
N LYS A 435 -1.01 -16.40 -8.27
CA LYS A 435 -1.00 -17.87 -8.32
C LYS A 435 0.40 -18.46 -8.47
N ASP A 436 1.24 -17.79 -9.24
CA ASP A 436 2.61 -18.25 -9.55
C ASP A 436 3.67 -17.41 -8.82
N ALA A 437 3.28 -16.58 -7.82
CA ALA A 437 4.22 -15.84 -6.98
C ALA A 437 5.31 -16.75 -6.36
N PRO A 438 4.99 -17.98 -5.90
CA PRO A 438 6.01 -18.90 -5.40
C PRO A 438 7.13 -19.19 -6.40
N GLN A 439 6.78 -19.39 -7.67
CA GLN A 439 7.75 -19.69 -8.74
C GLN A 439 8.41 -18.45 -9.30
N LEU A 440 7.63 -17.39 -9.52
CA LEU A 440 8.08 -16.16 -10.17
C LEU A 440 8.85 -15.23 -9.25
N VAL A 441 8.56 -15.24 -7.94
CA VAL A 441 9.12 -14.29 -6.97
C VAL A 441 9.80 -15.01 -5.81
N TYR A 442 9.08 -15.88 -5.07
CA TYR A 442 9.56 -16.41 -3.79
C TYR A 442 10.75 -17.35 -3.94
N LYS A 443 10.82 -18.10 -5.05
CA LYS A 443 12.01 -18.91 -5.34
C LYS A 443 13.30 -18.06 -5.41
N ARG A 444 13.24 -16.88 -6.07
CA ARG A 444 14.40 -15.97 -6.14
C ARG A 444 14.66 -15.31 -4.80
N LEU A 445 13.60 -14.90 -4.08
CA LEU A 445 13.69 -14.33 -2.76
C LEU A 445 14.43 -15.29 -1.79
N LEU A 446 14.02 -16.56 -1.75
CA LEU A 446 14.69 -17.59 -0.92
C LEU A 446 16.17 -17.75 -1.27
N GLN A 447 16.55 -17.68 -2.54
CA GLN A 447 17.96 -17.71 -2.95
C GLN A 447 18.75 -16.52 -2.37
N VAL A 448 18.14 -15.32 -2.39
CA VAL A 448 18.80 -14.11 -1.87
C VAL A 448 18.99 -14.19 -0.36
N ILE A 449 17.96 -14.54 0.40
CA ILE A 449 18.07 -14.63 1.86
C ILE A 449 18.99 -15.79 2.29
N SER A 450 18.95 -16.94 1.61
CA SER A 450 19.88 -18.05 1.91
C SER A 450 21.33 -17.64 1.72
N LYS A 451 21.66 -16.88 0.68
CA LYS A 451 23.00 -16.36 0.44
C LYS A 451 23.45 -15.42 1.56
N SER A 452 22.60 -14.49 1.97
CA SER A 452 22.92 -13.56 3.07
C SER A 452 23.16 -14.29 4.39
N TYR A 453 22.39 -15.34 4.65
CA TYR A 453 22.59 -16.17 5.84
C TYR A 453 23.99 -16.80 5.86
N PHE A 454 24.44 -17.40 4.76
CA PHE A 454 25.76 -17.99 4.66
C PHE A 454 26.88 -16.95 4.75
N ASP A 455 26.74 -15.82 4.06
CA ASP A 455 27.71 -14.71 4.11
C ASP A 455 27.82 -14.12 5.53
N GLY A 456 26.72 -13.99 6.26
CA GLY A 456 26.68 -13.57 7.66
C GLY A 456 27.37 -14.59 8.59
N TYR A 457 27.07 -15.87 8.43
CA TYR A 457 27.69 -16.96 9.21
C TYR A 457 29.19 -17.06 9.00
N GLU A 458 29.68 -16.91 7.76
CA GLU A 458 31.10 -16.88 7.46
C GLU A 458 31.83 -15.68 8.09
N LYS A 459 31.20 -14.49 8.10
CA LYS A 459 31.76 -13.30 8.80
C LYS A 459 31.92 -13.54 10.29
N ILE A 460 30.94 -14.14 10.95
CA ILE A 460 31.04 -14.47 12.40
C ILE A 460 32.12 -15.49 12.62
N ARG A 461 32.19 -16.54 11.80
CA ARG A 461 33.21 -17.61 11.94
C ARG A 461 34.62 -17.13 11.68
N THR A 462 34.82 -16.13 10.83
CA THR A 462 36.15 -15.55 10.58
C THR A 462 36.54 -14.48 11.58
N SER A 463 35.61 -14.00 12.42
CA SER A 463 35.87 -13.01 13.49
C SER A 463 36.11 -13.65 14.86
N LEU A 464 35.90 -14.96 15.02
CA LEU A 464 36.22 -15.77 16.18
C LEU A 464 37.59 -16.48 15.97
#